data_1ad79288a976d0ba0644efe3c833c734
#
_entry.id   1ad79288a976d0ba0644efe3c833c734
#
_cell.length_a   1.000
_cell.length_b   1.000
_cell.length_c   1.000
_cell.angle_alpha   90.00
_cell.angle_beta   90.00
_cell.angle_gamma   90.00
#
_symmetry.space_group_name_H-M   'P 1'
#
loop_
_entity.id
_entity.type
_entity.pdbx_description
1 polymer ?
#
loop_
_entity_poly.entity_id
_entity_poly.type
_entity_poly.pdbx_seq_one_letter_code
_entity_poly.pdbx_strand_id
1 'polypeptide(L)'
;MGINNLYKIIKKYSPESITKVNLNKFAYKKIGVDTNLYMYKYKVIFGEDNWLRAFVNMICCFRKNEIHPIFIIDSKAPIEKQEEQKHRREQRQKLVEKLKVIENDYELYKSDGTITDTLKNICESDKKHPLLLLTKNVFREDTIINKINTLKNQTISISKDDYDAAKKLFKVLQIPYFDATTEAEATCSYLNRIGKISAVLTEDTDVLAY
;
A
#
# COMPACT_ATOMS: atom_id res chain seq x y z
N MET A 1 -2.49 -5.43 5.89
CA MET A 1 -3.77 -4.93 6.42
C MET A 1 -4.65 -6.12 6.63
N GLY A 2 -5.78 -5.97 7.28
CA GLY A 2 -6.73 -7.03 7.50
C GLY A 2 -6.77 -7.61 8.90
N ILE A 3 -7.66 -8.56 9.13
CA ILE A 3 -7.92 -9.19 10.43
C ILE A 3 -6.66 -9.91 10.91
N ASN A 4 -6.19 -9.50 12.10
CA ASN A 4 -4.97 -10.07 12.67
C ASN A 4 -5.06 -11.60 12.79
N ASN A 5 -4.01 -12.27 12.30
CA ASN A 5 -3.85 -13.71 12.31
C ASN A 5 -4.89 -14.52 11.50
N LEU A 6 -5.85 -13.92 10.78
CA LEU A 6 -6.85 -14.67 10.02
C LEU A 6 -6.18 -15.63 9.02
N TYR A 7 -5.22 -15.16 8.25
CA TYR A 7 -4.45 -16.00 7.31
C TYR A 7 -3.76 -17.19 8.02
N LYS A 8 -3.18 -16.95 9.21
CA LYS A 8 -2.54 -18.03 9.98
C LYS A 8 -3.55 -19.06 10.48
N ILE A 9 -4.75 -18.61 10.87
CA ILE A 9 -5.84 -19.48 11.30
C ILE A 9 -6.31 -20.35 10.12
N ILE A 10 -6.58 -19.73 8.96
CA ILE A 10 -6.97 -20.47 7.76
C ILE A 10 -5.89 -21.49 7.38
N LYS A 11 -4.62 -21.07 7.36
CA LYS A 11 -3.51 -21.97 7.03
C LYS A 11 -3.38 -23.13 8.00
N LYS A 12 -3.74 -22.95 9.25
CA LYS A 12 -3.67 -24.01 10.29
C LYS A 12 -4.83 -24.98 10.22
N TYR A 13 -6.04 -24.49 10.02
CA TYR A 13 -7.27 -25.29 10.16
C TYR A 13 -7.90 -25.70 8.83
N SER A 14 -7.56 -25.04 7.74
CA SER A 14 -8.06 -25.32 6.39
C SER A 14 -7.00 -25.05 5.32
N PRO A 15 -5.82 -25.69 5.39
CA PRO A 15 -4.71 -25.45 4.48
C PRO A 15 -5.06 -25.72 3.01
N GLU A 16 -6.00 -26.61 2.75
CA GLU A 16 -6.53 -26.94 1.42
C GLU A 16 -7.27 -25.75 0.76
N SER A 17 -7.74 -24.78 1.54
CA SER A 17 -8.35 -23.55 1.03
C SER A 17 -7.33 -22.59 0.41
N ILE A 18 -6.03 -22.80 0.66
CA ILE A 18 -4.94 -21.96 0.17
C ILE A 18 -4.21 -22.68 -0.94
N THR A 19 -4.45 -22.27 -2.18
CA THR A 19 -3.84 -22.88 -3.36
C THR A 19 -3.13 -21.86 -4.23
N LYS A 20 -1.99 -22.25 -4.82
CA LYS A 20 -1.36 -21.47 -5.89
C LYS A 20 -2.05 -21.81 -7.21
N VAL A 21 -2.53 -20.79 -7.89
CA VAL A 21 -3.19 -20.95 -9.18
C VAL A 21 -2.49 -20.11 -10.25
N ASN A 22 -2.52 -20.59 -11.49
CA ASN A 22 -2.09 -19.80 -12.64
C ASN A 22 -3.21 -18.84 -13.03
N LEU A 23 -2.87 -17.63 -13.49
CA LEU A 23 -3.84 -16.64 -13.96
C LEU A 23 -4.74 -17.17 -15.07
N ASN A 24 -4.27 -18.06 -15.92
CA ASN A 24 -5.06 -18.67 -16.98
C ASN A 24 -6.35 -19.35 -16.49
N LYS A 25 -6.41 -19.75 -15.21
CA LYS A 25 -7.65 -20.28 -14.58
C LYS A 25 -8.80 -19.27 -14.62
N PHE A 26 -8.47 -18.00 -14.75
CA PHE A 26 -9.43 -16.88 -14.76
C PHE A 26 -9.65 -16.30 -16.16
N ALA A 27 -9.13 -16.95 -17.22
CA ALA A 27 -9.40 -16.53 -18.60
C ALA A 27 -10.92 -16.42 -18.85
N TYR A 28 -11.33 -15.39 -19.58
CA TYR A 28 -12.73 -15.02 -19.89
C TYR A 28 -13.60 -14.73 -18.64
N LYS A 29 -13.01 -14.60 -17.47
CA LYS A 29 -13.74 -14.31 -16.23
C LYS A 29 -13.58 -12.85 -15.82
N LYS A 30 -14.60 -12.34 -15.11
CA LYS A 30 -14.58 -11.02 -14.49
C LYS A 30 -13.91 -11.14 -13.12
N ILE A 31 -12.94 -10.27 -12.84
CA ILE A 31 -12.26 -10.18 -11.55
C ILE A 31 -12.45 -8.78 -10.98
N GLY A 32 -12.95 -8.68 -9.74
CA GLY A 32 -12.98 -7.43 -9.01
C GLY A 32 -11.59 -7.11 -8.46
N VAL A 33 -11.15 -5.87 -8.63
CA VAL A 33 -9.85 -5.40 -8.12
C VAL A 33 -10.10 -4.35 -7.06
N ASP A 34 -9.60 -4.58 -5.85
CA ASP A 34 -9.54 -3.57 -4.79
C ASP A 34 -8.52 -2.51 -5.20
N THR A 35 -9.02 -1.39 -5.72
CA THR A 35 -8.20 -0.37 -6.35
C THR A 35 -7.37 0.40 -5.34
N ASN A 36 -7.93 0.72 -4.18
CA ASN A 36 -7.28 1.56 -3.16
C ASN A 36 -6.02 0.92 -2.60
N LEU A 37 -6.08 -0.38 -2.35
CA LEU A 37 -4.92 -1.15 -1.91
C LEU A 37 -3.76 -1.02 -2.90
N TYR A 38 -4.04 -1.20 -4.21
CA TYR A 38 -3.02 -1.13 -5.24
C TYR A 38 -2.55 0.30 -5.52
N MET A 39 -3.42 1.32 -5.41
CA MET A 39 -2.99 2.72 -5.50
C MET A 39 -1.93 3.02 -4.43
N TYR A 40 -2.21 2.68 -3.17
CA TYR A 40 -1.25 2.86 -2.08
C TYR A 40 0.04 2.08 -2.32
N LYS A 41 -0.06 0.79 -2.63
CA LYS A 41 1.08 -0.09 -2.89
C LYS A 41 1.97 0.44 -4.01
N TYR A 42 1.37 0.87 -5.11
CA TYR A 42 2.12 1.35 -6.27
C TYR A 42 2.77 2.70 -6.02
N LYS A 43 2.12 3.60 -5.27
CA LYS A 43 2.76 4.86 -4.84
C LYS A 43 3.96 4.60 -3.94
N VAL A 44 3.88 3.65 -3.00
CA VAL A 44 5.01 3.26 -2.14
C VAL A 44 6.17 2.69 -2.95
N ILE A 45 5.89 1.83 -3.94
CA ILE A 45 6.94 1.10 -4.69
C ILE A 45 7.53 1.96 -5.81
N PHE A 46 6.72 2.71 -6.55
CA PHE A 46 7.12 3.39 -7.78
C PHE A 46 7.18 4.91 -7.65
N GLY A 47 6.77 5.47 -6.52
CA GLY A 47 6.72 6.90 -6.26
C GLY A 47 5.56 7.62 -6.96
N GLU A 48 5.46 8.93 -6.69
CA GLU A 48 4.35 9.79 -7.15
C GLU A 48 4.24 9.86 -8.69
N ASP A 49 5.35 9.80 -9.41
CA ASP A 49 5.36 10.01 -10.87
C ASP A 49 5.07 8.74 -11.67
N ASN A 50 5.30 7.55 -11.09
CA ASN A 50 5.31 6.30 -11.86
C ASN A 50 4.24 5.28 -11.45
N TRP A 51 3.48 5.52 -10.40
CA TRP A 51 2.51 4.55 -9.88
C TRP A 51 1.41 4.17 -10.88
N LEU A 52 0.97 5.11 -11.73
CA LEU A 52 -0.01 4.84 -12.79
C LEU A 52 0.51 3.84 -13.82
N ARG A 53 1.82 3.84 -14.12
CA ARG A 53 2.44 2.87 -15.02
C ARG A 53 2.29 1.44 -14.50
N ALA A 54 2.27 1.25 -13.19
CA ALA A 54 2.04 -0.06 -12.61
C ALA A 54 0.62 -0.58 -12.87
N PHE A 55 -0.38 0.30 -12.87
CA PHE A 55 -1.75 -0.07 -13.30
C PHE A 55 -1.79 -0.45 -14.78
N VAL A 56 -1.09 0.27 -15.66
CA VAL A 56 -1.00 -0.10 -17.07
C VAL A 56 -0.41 -1.51 -17.21
N ASN A 57 0.69 -1.80 -16.49
CA ASN A 57 1.30 -3.14 -16.52
C ASN A 57 0.34 -4.22 -15.99
N MET A 58 -0.39 -3.95 -14.91
CA MET A 58 -1.41 -4.87 -14.38
C MET A 58 -2.50 -5.13 -15.42
N ILE A 59 -3.03 -4.09 -16.05
CA ILE A 59 -4.05 -4.21 -17.09
C ILE A 59 -3.55 -4.99 -18.30
N CYS A 60 -2.30 -4.74 -18.74
CA CYS A 60 -1.67 -5.50 -19.81
C CYS A 60 -1.55 -6.99 -19.44
N CYS A 61 -1.18 -7.29 -18.18
CA CYS A 61 -1.13 -8.66 -17.69
C CYS A 61 -2.50 -9.34 -17.72
N PHE A 62 -3.55 -8.66 -17.31
CA PHE A 62 -4.91 -9.18 -17.39
C PHE A 62 -5.33 -9.44 -18.84
N ARG A 63 -5.12 -8.47 -19.74
CA ARG A 63 -5.46 -8.62 -21.17
C ARG A 63 -4.70 -9.78 -21.80
N LYS A 64 -3.41 -9.95 -21.50
CA LYS A 64 -2.60 -11.08 -21.99
C LYS A 64 -3.15 -12.43 -21.55
N ASN A 65 -3.81 -12.49 -20.40
CA ASN A 65 -4.42 -13.70 -19.85
C ASN A 65 -5.95 -13.74 -20.10
N GLU A 66 -6.48 -12.89 -20.98
CA GLU A 66 -7.90 -12.82 -21.34
C GLU A 66 -8.84 -12.62 -20.13
N ILE A 67 -8.35 -11.94 -19.09
CA ILE A 67 -9.09 -11.64 -17.87
C ILE A 67 -9.75 -10.27 -17.99
N HIS A 68 -10.99 -10.16 -17.53
CA HIS A 68 -11.77 -8.92 -17.53
C HIS A 68 -11.75 -8.27 -16.14
N PRO A 69 -10.82 -7.33 -15.85
CA PRO A 69 -10.78 -6.66 -14.57
C PRO A 69 -11.90 -5.63 -14.43
N ILE A 70 -12.43 -5.49 -13.22
CA ILE A 70 -13.35 -4.43 -12.81
C ILE A 70 -12.72 -3.75 -11.60
N PHE A 71 -12.32 -2.49 -11.75
CA PHE A 71 -11.70 -1.74 -10.67
C PHE A 71 -12.78 -1.14 -9.76
N ILE A 72 -12.69 -1.47 -8.47
CA ILE A 72 -13.64 -1.00 -7.45
C ILE A 72 -12.89 -0.04 -6.55
N ILE A 73 -13.42 1.19 -6.46
CA ILE A 73 -12.77 2.30 -5.76
C ILE A 73 -13.57 2.60 -4.49
N ASP A 74 -12.90 2.76 -3.36
CA ASP A 74 -13.54 3.20 -2.13
C ASP A 74 -14.23 4.54 -2.30
N SER A 75 -15.35 4.72 -1.63
CA SER A 75 -15.98 6.03 -1.51
C SER A 75 -15.87 6.54 -0.07
N LYS A 76 -16.93 6.48 0.69
CA LYS A 76 -16.95 6.95 2.06
C LYS A 76 -16.73 5.80 3.03
N ALA A 77 -15.82 5.99 3.99
CA ALA A 77 -15.68 5.01 5.07
C ALA A 77 -16.97 4.91 5.89
N PRO A 78 -17.32 3.71 6.34
CA PRO A 78 -18.38 3.50 7.32
C PRO A 78 -18.17 4.37 8.57
N ILE A 79 -19.28 4.71 9.25
CA ILE A 79 -19.23 5.57 10.45
C ILE A 79 -18.32 4.98 11.51
N GLU A 80 -18.37 3.66 11.67
CA GLU A 80 -17.59 2.90 12.64
C GLU A 80 -16.07 3.02 12.43
N LYS A 81 -15.63 3.26 11.20
CA LYS A 81 -14.19 3.41 10.86
C LYS A 81 -13.71 4.87 10.86
N GLN A 82 -14.58 5.85 11.07
CA GLN A 82 -14.20 7.26 11.02
C GLN A 82 -13.21 7.64 12.13
N GLU A 83 -13.41 7.14 13.33
CA GLU A 83 -12.48 7.37 14.45
C GLU A 83 -11.12 6.76 14.20
N GLU A 84 -11.09 5.53 13.67
CA GLU A 84 -9.83 4.87 13.29
C GLU A 84 -9.11 5.65 12.19
N GLN A 85 -9.84 6.14 11.18
CA GLN A 85 -9.27 6.97 10.12
C GLN A 85 -8.71 8.28 10.65
N LYS A 86 -9.41 8.94 11.62
CA LYS A 86 -8.91 10.14 12.29
C LYS A 86 -7.60 9.84 13.01
N HIS A 87 -7.57 8.77 13.80
CA HIS A 87 -6.36 8.35 14.51
C HIS A 87 -5.20 8.06 13.54
N ARG A 88 -5.45 7.35 12.44
CA ARG A 88 -4.43 7.10 11.40
C ARG A 88 -3.90 8.39 10.76
N ARG A 89 -4.77 9.42 10.57
CA ARG A 89 -4.35 10.75 10.06
C ARG A 89 -3.45 11.46 11.05
N GLU A 90 -3.82 11.46 12.33
CA GLU A 90 -3.02 12.06 13.40
C GLU A 90 -1.64 11.39 13.53
N GLN A 91 -1.59 10.07 13.48
CA GLN A 91 -0.32 9.33 13.48
C GLN A 91 0.54 9.67 12.27
N ARG A 92 -0.07 9.75 11.08
CA ARG A 92 0.64 10.15 9.86
C ARG A 92 1.19 11.57 9.98
N GLN A 93 0.42 12.50 10.53
CA GLN A 93 0.88 13.88 10.73
C GLN A 93 2.13 13.95 11.61
N LYS A 94 2.18 13.20 12.71
CA LYS A 94 3.37 13.08 13.56
C LYS A 94 4.58 12.51 12.79
N LEU A 95 4.36 11.56 11.90
CA LEU A 95 5.44 11.01 11.06
C LEU A 95 5.93 12.03 10.02
N VAL A 96 5.05 12.83 9.44
CA VAL A 96 5.40 13.93 8.52
C VAL A 96 6.26 14.97 9.22
N GLU A 97 5.88 15.38 10.44
CA GLU A 97 6.66 16.33 11.25
C GLU A 97 8.04 15.77 11.57
N LYS A 98 8.10 14.51 12.00
CA LYS A 98 9.38 13.83 12.25
C LYS A 98 10.25 13.72 11.01
N LEU A 99 9.66 13.42 9.85
CA LEU A 99 10.38 13.37 8.58
C LEU A 99 11.00 14.71 8.23
N LYS A 100 10.23 15.81 8.34
CA LYS A 100 10.74 17.17 8.08
C LYS A 100 11.93 17.54 8.95
N VAL A 101 11.90 17.19 10.23
CA VAL A 101 13.04 17.45 11.14
C VAL A 101 14.28 16.70 10.65
N ILE A 102 14.14 15.41 10.33
CA ILE A 102 15.28 14.59 9.90
C ILE A 102 15.82 15.06 8.53
N GLU A 103 14.94 15.45 7.60
CA GLU A 103 15.38 16.00 6.31
C GLU A 103 16.14 17.31 6.47
N ASN A 104 15.64 18.25 7.29
CA ASN A 104 16.34 19.49 7.58
C ASN A 104 17.70 19.25 8.23
N ASP A 105 17.77 18.36 9.23
CA ASP A 105 19.03 17.99 9.88
C ASP A 105 20.03 17.34 8.90
N TYR A 106 19.53 16.54 7.98
CA TYR A 106 20.35 15.91 6.95
C TYR A 106 20.85 16.91 5.90
N GLU A 107 20.06 17.90 5.52
CA GLU A 107 20.50 18.99 4.64
C GLU A 107 21.57 19.86 5.33
N LEU A 108 21.46 20.16 6.63
CA LEU A 108 22.51 20.83 7.41
C LEU A 108 23.81 20.02 7.40
N TYR A 109 23.71 18.71 7.63
CA TYR A 109 24.90 17.83 7.53
C TYR A 109 25.55 17.90 6.15
N LYS A 110 24.79 17.91 5.07
CA LYS A 110 25.34 18.02 3.70
C LYS A 110 25.99 19.36 3.42
N SER A 111 25.48 20.45 4.01
CA SER A 111 25.96 21.81 3.74
C SER A 111 27.23 22.16 4.51
N ASP A 112 27.33 21.80 5.79
CA ASP A 112 28.39 22.25 6.70
C ASP A 112 29.00 21.13 7.53
N GLY A 113 28.55 19.87 7.37
CA GLY A 113 29.03 18.72 8.14
C GLY A 113 28.47 18.61 9.56
N THR A 114 27.49 19.45 9.93
CA THR A 114 26.91 19.47 11.29
C THR A 114 26.09 18.21 11.56
N ILE A 115 26.51 17.43 12.57
CA ILE A 115 25.77 16.22 13.01
C ILE A 115 24.90 16.59 14.23
N THR A 116 23.60 16.69 14.02
CA THR A 116 22.63 16.97 15.08
C THR A 116 22.41 15.78 16.00
N ASP A 117 21.85 15.99 17.19
CA ASP A 117 21.52 14.91 18.11
C ASP A 117 20.45 13.97 17.54
N THR A 118 19.55 14.48 16.69
CA THR A 118 18.56 13.66 15.96
C THR A 118 19.26 12.62 15.08
N LEU A 119 20.24 13.05 14.28
CA LEU A 119 20.99 12.17 13.39
C LEU A 119 21.84 11.15 14.17
N LYS A 120 22.48 11.57 15.27
CA LYS A 120 23.22 10.65 16.18
C LYS A 120 22.30 9.56 16.73
N ASN A 121 21.15 9.95 17.28
CA ASN A 121 20.18 9.02 17.87
C ASN A 121 19.66 7.99 16.82
N ILE A 122 19.48 8.39 15.55
CA ILE A 122 19.08 7.48 14.49
C ILE A 122 20.17 6.44 14.23
N CYS A 123 21.44 6.87 14.15
CA CYS A 123 22.56 5.96 13.94
C CYS A 123 22.75 4.98 15.12
N GLU A 124 22.58 5.43 16.35
CA GLU A 124 22.69 4.61 17.57
C GLU A 124 21.55 3.60 17.73
N SER A 125 20.36 3.93 17.25
CA SER A 125 19.18 3.06 17.35
C SER A 125 19.17 1.89 16.35
N ASP A 126 20.06 1.90 15.36
CA ASP A 126 20.17 0.85 14.35
C ASP A 126 20.92 -0.39 14.85
N LYS A 127 20.19 -1.23 15.61
CA LYS A 127 20.72 -2.48 16.21
C LYS A 127 20.96 -3.63 15.23
N LYS A 128 20.83 -3.42 13.92
CA LYS A 128 20.84 -4.50 12.92
C LYS A 128 22.23 -5.05 12.57
N HIS A 129 23.32 -4.48 13.08
CA HIS A 129 24.67 -4.97 12.83
C HIS A 129 25.42 -5.35 14.11
N PRO A 130 25.50 -6.68 14.42
CA PRO A 130 26.21 -7.17 15.61
C PRO A 130 27.72 -6.82 15.66
N LEU A 131 28.37 -6.68 14.51
CA LEU A 131 29.80 -6.31 14.40
C LEU A 131 30.11 -4.86 14.81
N LEU A 132 29.09 -4.03 15.02
CA LEU A 132 29.21 -2.59 15.28
C LEU A 132 29.02 -2.21 16.74
N LEU A 133 28.78 -3.18 17.62
CA LEU A 133 28.84 -2.98 19.07
C LEU A 133 30.26 -2.58 19.55
N LEU A 134 31.26 -2.76 18.69
CA LEU A 134 32.67 -2.44 19.00
C LEU A 134 33.10 -1.03 18.57
N THR A 135 32.33 -0.34 17.74
CA THR A 135 32.62 1.04 17.32
C THR A 135 31.43 1.96 17.70
N LYS A 136 31.40 2.38 18.95
CA LYS A 136 30.56 3.48 19.43
C LYS A 136 30.95 4.73 18.62
N ASN A 137 29.97 5.42 18.00
CA ASN A 137 30.06 6.71 17.32
C ASN A 137 30.47 6.73 15.84
N VAL A 138 30.12 5.74 15.02
CA VAL A 138 30.23 5.91 13.56
C VAL A 138 28.94 6.51 13.02
N PHE A 139 29.02 7.76 12.56
CA PHE A 139 27.95 8.39 11.77
C PHE A 139 27.78 7.60 10.46
N ARG A 140 26.52 7.26 10.13
CA ARG A 140 26.17 6.44 8.97
C ARG A 140 25.12 7.11 8.12
N GLU A 141 25.54 7.66 7.05
CA GLU A 141 24.67 8.31 6.09
C GLU A 141 23.60 7.35 5.54
N ASP A 142 23.98 6.11 5.22
CA ASP A 142 23.04 5.08 4.73
C ASP A 142 21.89 4.79 5.71
N THR A 143 22.17 4.78 7.01
CA THR A 143 21.13 4.58 8.04
C THR A 143 20.14 5.72 8.04
N ILE A 144 20.60 6.96 7.86
CA ILE A 144 19.76 8.15 7.80
C ILE A 144 18.91 8.14 6.54
N ILE A 145 19.50 7.88 5.38
CA ILE A 145 18.81 7.76 4.09
C ILE A 145 17.72 6.67 4.17
N ASN A 146 18.05 5.50 4.72
CA ASN A 146 17.09 4.42 4.91
C ASN A 146 15.94 4.83 5.84
N LYS A 147 16.24 5.59 6.90
CA LYS A 147 15.21 6.11 7.81
C LYS A 147 14.29 7.12 7.14
N ILE A 148 14.85 8.06 6.36
CA ILE A 148 14.10 9.02 5.56
C ILE A 148 13.18 8.29 4.57
N ASN A 149 13.71 7.34 3.80
CA ASN A 149 12.92 6.56 2.84
C ASN A 149 11.80 5.76 3.53
N THR A 150 12.08 5.15 4.68
CA THR A 150 11.07 4.44 5.47
C THR A 150 9.95 5.37 5.91
N LEU A 151 10.28 6.56 6.42
CA LEU A 151 9.29 7.55 6.84
C LEU A 151 8.51 8.11 5.64
N LYS A 152 9.17 8.41 4.51
CA LYS A 152 8.50 8.80 3.26
C LYS A 152 7.44 7.78 2.88
N ASN A 153 7.77 6.51 2.84
CA ASN A 153 6.83 5.45 2.52
C ASN A 153 5.65 5.37 3.50
N GLN A 154 5.89 5.61 4.81
CA GLN A 154 4.85 5.61 5.83
C GLN A 154 3.95 6.86 5.80
N THR A 155 4.40 7.94 5.19
CA THR A 155 3.65 9.20 5.07
C THR A 155 2.83 9.32 3.79
N ILE A 156 3.01 8.40 2.84
CA ILE A 156 2.24 8.35 1.59
C ILE A 156 0.72 8.33 1.89
N SER A 157 -0.01 9.11 1.14
CA SER A 157 -1.48 9.12 1.17
C SER A 157 -2.03 9.18 -0.25
N ILE A 158 -3.24 8.71 -0.42
CA ILE A 158 -3.97 8.83 -1.68
C ILE A 158 -4.78 10.13 -1.62
N SER A 159 -4.53 11.01 -2.56
CA SER A 159 -5.24 12.28 -2.72
C SER A 159 -6.45 12.15 -3.63
N LYS A 160 -7.29 13.20 -3.68
CA LYS A 160 -8.39 13.26 -4.64
C LYS A 160 -7.88 13.24 -6.09
N ASP A 161 -6.78 13.94 -6.36
CA ASP A 161 -6.17 14.01 -7.68
C ASP A 161 -5.66 12.63 -8.15
N ASP A 162 -5.18 11.80 -7.21
CA ASP A 162 -4.79 10.42 -7.52
C ASP A 162 -5.99 9.58 -7.96
N TYR A 163 -7.14 9.71 -7.28
CA TYR A 163 -8.37 9.03 -7.70
C TYR A 163 -8.81 9.49 -9.08
N ASP A 164 -8.78 10.79 -9.34
CA ASP A 164 -9.18 11.35 -10.62
C ASP A 164 -8.22 10.89 -11.74
N ALA A 165 -6.92 10.82 -11.47
CA ALA A 165 -5.90 10.29 -12.37
C ALA A 165 -6.13 8.81 -12.70
N ALA A 166 -6.39 7.97 -11.68
CA ALA A 166 -6.70 6.55 -11.86
C ALA A 166 -7.98 6.36 -12.70
N LYS A 167 -9.05 7.07 -12.37
CA LYS A 167 -10.32 7.03 -13.13
C LYS A 167 -10.14 7.46 -14.58
N LYS A 168 -9.35 8.51 -14.82
CA LYS A 168 -9.00 8.97 -16.18
C LYS A 168 -8.24 7.89 -16.94
N LEU A 169 -7.28 7.23 -16.31
CA LEU A 169 -6.53 6.12 -16.90
C LEU A 169 -7.47 4.97 -17.29
N PHE A 170 -8.36 4.53 -16.38
CA PHE A 170 -9.29 3.44 -16.65
C PHE A 170 -10.26 3.81 -17.80
N LYS A 171 -10.74 5.04 -17.83
CA LYS A 171 -11.60 5.55 -18.91
C LYS A 171 -10.89 5.52 -20.27
N VAL A 172 -9.65 6.01 -20.35
CA VAL A 172 -8.84 6.02 -21.58
C VAL A 172 -8.56 4.60 -22.07
N LEU A 173 -8.29 3.67 -21.17
CA LEU A 173 -8.02 2.27 -21.49
C LEU A 173 -9.31 1.44 -21.68
N GLN A 174 -10.49 2.06 -21.55
CA GLN A 174 -11.80 1.40 -21.64
C GLN A 174 -11.94 0.23 -20.67
N ILE A 175 -11.43 0.41 -19.44
CA ILE A 175 -11.53 -0.58 -18.37
C ILE A 175 -12.71 -0.21 -17.45
N PRO A 176 -13.62 -1.15 -17.15
CA PRO A 176 -14.71 -0.91 -16.23
C PRO A 176 -14.22 -0.55 -14.83
N TYR A 177 -14.77 0.50 -14.27
CA TYR A 177 -14.56 0.87 -12.87
C TYR A 177 -15.83 1.47 -12.28
N PHE A 178 -15.98 1.41 -10.96
CA PHE A 178 -17.05 2.12 -10.27
C PHE A 178 -16.66 2.41 -8.81
N ASP A 179 -17.30 3.42 -8.24
CA ASP A 179 -17.14 3.77 -6.84
C ASP A 179 -18.04 2.84 -6.00
N ALA A 180 -17.47 2.20 -5.00
CA ALA A 180 -18.20 1.42 -4.04
C ALA A 180 -19.16 2.31 -3.23
N THR A 181 -20.23 1.77 -2.68
CA THR A 181 -21.11 2.52 -1.77
C THR A 181 -20.41 2.89 -0.46
N THR A 182 -19.52 2.02 -0.01
CA THR A 182 -18.69 2.17 1.17
C THR A 182 -17.25 1.75 0.87
N GLU A 183 -16.88 0.53 1.20
CA GLU A 183 -15.55 -0.05 0.99
C GLU A 183 -15.50 -0.96 -0.23
N ALA A 184 -14.40 -0.93 -0.96
CA ALA A 184 -14.20 -1.77 -2.14
C ALA A 184 -14.21 -3.26 -1.77
N GLU A 185 -13.64 -3.63 -0.63
CA GLU A 185 -13.59 -5.01 -0.12
C GLU A 185 -14.99 -5.62 0.07
N ALA A 186 -15.89 -4.88 0.77
CA ALA A 186 -17.27 -5.31 0.97
C ALA A 186 -18.03 -5.44 -0.34
N THR A 187 -17.82 -4.47 -1.25
CA THR A 187 -18.44 -4.49 -2.57
C THR A 187 -17.92 -5.63 -3.44
N CYS A 188 -16.60 -5.88 -3.43
CA CYS A 188 -15.97 -7.02 -4.10
C CYS A 188 -16.55 -8.35 -3.61
N SER A 189 -16.62 -8.53 -2.29
CA SER A 189 -17.14 -9.75 -1.66
C SER A 189 -18.61 -9.98 -1.99
N TYR A 190 -19.42 -8.93 -1.94
CA TYR A 190 -20.83 -9.00 -2.35
C TYR A 190 -20.98 -9.40 -3.83
N LEU A 191 -20.24 -8.78 -4.74
CA LEU A 191 -20.30 -9.09 -6.17
C LEU A 191 -19.81 -10.52 -6.46
N ASN A 192 -18.86 -11.03 -5.72
CA ASN A 192 -18.39 -12.40 -5.84
C ASN A 192 -19.47 -13.37 -5.36
N ARG A 193 -20.08 -13.12 -4.20
CA ARG A 193 -21.14 -13.95 -3.63
C ARG A 193 -22.37 -14.08 -4.53
N ILE A 194 -22.75 -13.00 -5.23
CA ILE A 194 -23.88 -13.03 -6.17
C ILE A 194 -23.47 -13.46 -7.59
N GLY A 195 -22.24 -13.91 -7.80
CA GLY A 195 -21.75 -14.46 -9.06
C GLY A 195 -21.53 -13.42 -10.17
N LYS A 196 -21.47 -12.13 -9.88
CA LYS A 196 -21.18 -11.07 -10.87
C LYS A 196 -19.70 -10.99 -11.23
N ILE A 197 -18.83 -11.40 -10.32
CA ILE A 197 -17.38 -11.58 -10.53
C ILE A 197 -16.99 -12.98 -10.06
N SER A 198 -15.95 -13.54 -10.66
CA SER A 198 -15.49 -14.90 -10.36
C SER A 198 -14.40 -14.96 -9.30
N ALA A 199 -13.74 -13.85 -9.04
CA ALA A 199 -12.71 -13.72 -8.01
C ALA A 199 -12.52 -12.25 -7.64
N VAL A 200 -11.84 -12.04 -6.51
CA VAL A 200 -11.40 -10.73 -6.03
C VAL A 200 -9.89 -10.71 -5.98
N LEU A 201 -9.27 -9.69 -6.55
CA LEU A 201 -7.85 -9.41 -6.40
C LEU A 201 -7.64 -8.38 -5.30
N THR A 202 -7.14 -8.82 -4.17
CA THR A 202 -6.75 -8.01 -3.02
C THR A 202 -5.65 -8.72 -2.24
N GLU A 203 -4.91 -7.98 -1.42
CA GLU A 203 -3.98 -8.52 -0.42
C GLU A 203 -4.52 -8.32 1.00
N ASP A 204 -5.71 -7.74 1.13
CA ASP A 204 -6.38 -7.57 2.41
C ASP A 204 -7.23 -8.80 2.75
N THR A 205 -7.02 -9.35 3.95
CA THR A 205 -7.77 -10.50 4.43
C THR A 205 -9.18 -10.14 4.90
N ASP A 206 -9.52 -8.86 5.04
CA ASP A 206 -10.85 -8.41 5.46
C ASP A 206 -11.92 -8.82 4.43
N VAL A 207 -11.54 -8.96 3.17
CA VAL A 207 -12.42 -9.47 2.11
C VAL A 207 -13.04 -10.84 2.44
N LEU A 208 -12.38 -11.64 3.27
CA LEU A 208 -12.85 -12.97 3.68
C LEU A 208 -13.88 -12.91 4.81
N ALA A 209 -14.08 -11.76 5.42
CA ALA A 209 -15.03 -11.57 6.52
C ALA A 209 -16.43 -11.13 6.04
N TYR A 210 -16.56 -10.72 4.75
CA TYR A 210 -17.80 -10.34 4.09
C TYR A 210 -18.37 -11.50 3.28
#